data_30965507a5e658b4482a90697824a6f1
#
_entry.id   30965507a5e658b4482a90697824a6f1
#
_cell.length_a   1.000
_cell.length_b   1.000
_cell.length_c   1.000
_cell.angle_alpha   90.00
_cell.angle_beta   90.00
_cell.angle_gamma   90.00
#
_symmetry.space_group_name_H-M   'P 1'
#
loop_
_entity.id
_entity.type
_entity.pdbx_description
1 polymer ?
#
loop_
_entity_poly.entity_id
_entity_poly.type
_entity_poly.pdbx_seq_one_letter_code
_entity_poly.pdbx_strand_id
1 'polypeptide(L)'
;MSEQVEKAFQKQQGIFLNAKTVGKKAKTIRWYKDVGLGIKTPKEAIEGTYIDKKCPWTGQVSIRGRILSGVVVSNKMKRTIIVRREYLHYVPKYNRYEKRHKNLAAHLSPAFLDVQVGDHVTVGQCR
;
A
#
# COMPACT_ATOMS: atom_id res chain seq x y z
N MET A 1 -7.15 18.52 -8.35
CA MET A 1 -6.28 18.93 -7.21
C MET A 1 -6.27 17.85 -6.17
N SER A 2 -5.11 17.53 -5.57
CA SER A 2 -5.03 16.59 -4.47
C SER A 2 -5.70 17.19 -3.22
N GLU A 3 -6.40 16.36 -2.45
CA GLU A 3 -7.00 16.76 -1.20
C GLU A 3 -5.90 17.06 -0.17
N GLN A 4 -5.92 18.25 0.42
CA GLN A 4 -4.95 18.71 1.42
C GLN A 4 -5.56 18.60 2.81
N VAL A 5 -5.22 17.56 3.55
CA VAL A 5 -5.77 17.26 4.88
C VAL A 5 -4.87 17.77 6.02
N GLU A 6 -3.59 17.97 5.74
CA GLU A 6 -2.59 18.42 6.71
C GLU A 6 -2.27 19.90 6.53
N LYS A 7 -1.69 20.55 7.56
CA LYS A 7 -1.24 21.94 7.49
C LYS A 7 -0.14 22.14 6.46
N ALA A 8 0.79 21.19 6.34
CA ALA A 8 1.83 21.22 5.33
C ALA A 8 1.26 20.88 3.95
N PHE A 9 1.71 21.59 2.92
CA PHE A 9 1.33 21.28 1.55
C PHE A 9 1.91 19.91 1.13
N GLN A 10 1.04 18.98 0.82
CA GLN A 10 1.42 17.63 0.41
C GLN A 10 1.75 17.61 -1.08
N LYS A 11 2.97 17.20 -1.40
CA LYS A 11 3.46 17.06 -2.78
C LYS A 11 4.43 15.89 -2.89
N GLN A 12 4.59 15.37 -4.08
CA GLN A 12 5.68 14.43 -4.37
C GLN A 12 7.02 15.19 -4.43
N GLN A 13 8.04 14.62 -3.81
CA GLN A 13 9.38 15.23 -3.83
C GLN A 13 10.04 15.05 -5.22
N GLY A 14 10.83 16.04 -5.62
CA GLY A 14 11.56 15.99 -6.89
C GLY A 14 10.72 16.27 -8.14
N ILE A 15 9.45 16.61 -8.00
CA ILE A 15 8.55 16.94 -9.11
C ILE A 15 8.40 18.46 -9.22
N PHE A 16 8.68 19.00 -10.40
CA PHE A 16 8.48 20.40 -10.70
C PHE A 16 7.05 20.66 -11.18
N LEU A 17 6.24 21.27 -10.32
CA LEU A 17 4.80 21.47 -10.55
C LEU A 17 4.48 22.66 -11.47
N ASN A 18 5.44 23.58 -11.66
CA ASN A 18 5.23 24.84 -12.39
C ASN A 18 5.67 24.78 -13.87
N ALA A 19 5.94 23.59 -14.39
CA ALA A 19 6.30 23.45 -15.80
C ALA A 19 5.13 23.86 -16.71
N LYS A 20 5.36 24.83 -17.61
CA LYS A 20 4.39 25.19 -18.65
C LYS A 20 4.26 24.03 -19.63
N THR A 21 3.10 23.42 -19.69
CA THR A 21 2.78 22.47 -20.76
C THR A 21 2.47 23.23 -22.03
N VAL A 22 3.46 23.35 -22.93
CA VAL A 22 3.23 23.90 -24.24
C VAL A 22 2.66 22.82 -25.15
N GLY A 23 1.39 22.95 -25.48
CA GLY A 23 0.75 22.37 -26.65
C GLY A 23 0.78 20.86 -26.80
N LYS A 24 0.06 20.17 -26.01
CA LYS A 24 -0.57 18.84 -26.16
C LYS A 24 -1.08 18.43 -24.79
N LYS A 25 -2.25 17.78 -24.70
CA LYS A 25 -2.95 17.34 -23.48
C LYS A 25 -2.03 17.29 -22.26
N ALA A 26 -2.29 18.14 -21.27
CA ALA A 26 -1.53 18.22 -20.03
C ALA A 26 -1.30 16.81 -19.46
N LYS A 27 -0.12 16.25 -19.67
CA LYS A 27 0.28 15.05 -18.97
C LYS A 27 0.35 15.44 -17.50
N THR A 28 -0.48 14.84 -16.69
CA THR A 28 -0.38 14.96 -15.24
C THR A 28 1.06 14.65 -14.84
N ILE A 29 1.72 15.61 -14.23
CA ILE A 29 3.09 15.43 -13.73
C ILE A 29 2.98 14.63 -12.46
N ARG A 30 3.07 13.30 -12.58
CA ARG A 30 2.97 12.38 -11.47
C ARG A 30 4.07 11.33 -11.58
N TRP A 31 4.83 11.20 -10.50
CA TRP A 31 5.85 10.17 -10.40
C TRP A 31 5.26 8.89 -9.83
N TYR A 32 5.59 7.77 -10.41
CA TYR A 32 5.29 6.44 -9.93
C TYR A 32 6.40 5.48 -10.29
N LYS A 33 6.45 4.37 -9.58
CA LYS A 33 7.43 3.29 -9.82
C LYS A 33 6.76 1.93 -9.79
N ASP A 34 7.47 0.92 -10.30
CA ASP A 34 7.13 -0.48 -10.14
C ASP A 34 7.75 -1.00 -8.82
N VAL A 35 7.00 -1.77 -8.05
CA VAL A 35 7.51 -2.41 -6.83
C VAL A 35 8.33 -3.67 -7.12
N GLY A 36 8.27 -4.20 -8.33
CA GLY A 36 8.83 -5.50 -8.68
C GLY A 36 7.89 -6.64 -8.29
N LEU A 37 8.44 -7.82 -8.03
CA LEU A 37 7.69 -9.01 -7.59
C LEU A 37 6.59 -9.48 -8.58
N GLY A 38 6.64 -9.05 -9.84
CA GLY A 38 5.61 -9.37 -10.83
C GLY A 38 4.27 -8.68 -10.62
N ILE A 39 4.21 -7.68 -9.74
CA ILE A 39 2.97 -6.93 -9.43
C ILE A 39 2.87 -5.73 -10.36
N LYS A 40 1.75 -5.61 -11.08
CA LYS A 40 1.46 -4.44 -11.92
C LYS A 40 1.17 -3.21 -11.06
N THR A 41 1.68 -2.06 -11.51
CA THR A 41 1.30 -0.77 -10.92
C THR A 41 -0.17 -0.48 -11.21
N PRO A 42 -1.00 -0.23 -10.18
CA PRO A 42 -2.41 0.09 -10.38
C PRO A 42 -2.62 1.36 -11.20
N LYS A 43 -3.69 1.41 -11.97
CA LYS A 43 -4.07 2.61 -12.73
C LYS A 43 -4.30 3.83 -11.84
N GLU A 44 -4.88 3.61 -10.67
CA GLU A 44 -5.15 4.64 -9.67
C GLU A 44 -3.86 5.26 -9.14
N ALA A 45 -2.77 4.50 -9.08
CA ALA A 45 -1.45 5.02 -8.72
C ALA A 45 -0.85 5.89 -9.83
N ILE A 46 -1.08 5.54 -11.09
CA ILE A 46 -0.56 6.26 -12.26
C ILE A 46 -1.37 7.53 -12.54
N GLU A 47 -2.70 7.42 -12.53
CA GLU A 47 -3.63 8.47 -12.95
C GLU A 47 -4.21 9.26 -11.78
N GLY A 48 -4.10 8.74 -10.55
CA GLY A 48 -4.66 9.35 -9.36
C GLY A 48 -4.00 10.67 -8.97
N THR A 49 -4.61 11.35 -8.02
CA THR A 49 -4.16 12.64 -7.50
C THR A 49 -3.75 12.59 -6.04
N TYR A 50 -3.90 11.45 -5.38
CA TYR A 50 -3.56 11.29 -3.98
C TYR A 50 -2.05 11.46 -3.75
N ILE A 51 -1.69 12.01 -2.62
CA ILE A 51 -0.32 12.10 -2.13
C ILE A 51 -0.19 11.23 -0.89
N ASP A 52 0.63 10.19 -0.99
CA ASP A 52 0.89 9.28 0.11
C ASP A 52 2.36 8.86 0.10
N LYS A 53 3.14 9.41 1.02
CA LYS A 53 4.58 9.13 1.11
C LYS A 53 4.92 7.67 1.44
N LYS A 54 3.94 6.91 1.96
CA LYS A 54 4.08 5.50 2.31
C LYS A 54 3.51 4.55 1.26
N CYS A 55 2.97 5.08 0.16
CA CYS A 55 2.48 4.26 -0.95
C CYS A 55 3.65 3.53 -1.63
N PRO A 56 3.53 2.22 -1.91
CA PRO A 56 4.61 1.47 -2.56
C PRO A 56 4.91 1.94 -3.98
N TRP A 57 3.95 2.53 -4.68
CA TRP A 57 4.10 2.95 -6.08
C TRP A 57 4.42 4.43 -6.25
N THR A 58 3.82 5.29 -5.44
CA THR A 58 3.96 6.74 -5.56
C THR A 58 4.72 7.40 -4.42
N GLY A 59 5.01 6.65 -3.38
CA GLY A 59 5.75 7.11 -2.21
C GLY A 59 7.24 6.82 -2.28
N GLN A 60 7.91 7.00 -1.17
CA GLN A 60 9.37 6.85 -1.04
C GLN A 60 9.78 5.57 -0.31
N VAL A 61 8.90 4.60 -0.19
CA VAL A 61 9.19 3.31 0.43
C VAL A 61 9.59 2.29 -0.63
N SER A 62 10.47 1.37 -0.26
CA SER A 62 10.87 0.24 -1.09
C SER A 62 10.48 -1.05 -0.39
N ILE A 63 9.88 -1.97 -1.14
CA ILE A 63 9.53 -3.28 -0.64
C ILE A 63 10.79 -4.14 -0.62
N ARG A 64 11.17 -4.59 0.57
CA ARG A 64 12.33 -5.45 0.78
C ARG A 64 12.10 -6.37 1.98
N GLY A 65 12.71 -7.53 1.97
CA GLY A 65 12.57 -8.51 3.03
C GLY A 65 11.37 -9.42 2.85
N ARG A 66 10.63 -9.67 3.90
CA ARG A 66 9.57 -10.68 3.90
C ARG A 66 8.31 -10.21 3.18
N ILE A 67 7.73 -11.14 2.42
CA ILE A 67 6.42 -10.98 1.80
C ILE A 67 5.47 -11.96 2.50
N LEU A 68 4.41 -11.42 3.07
CA LEU A 68 3.48 -12.16 3.90
C LEU A 68 2.07 -12.09 3.31
N SER A 69 1.27 -13.11 3.56
CA SER A 69 -0.13 -13.16 3.15
C SER A 69 -1.04 -13.25 4.36
N GLY A 70 -2.21 -12.69 4.27
CA GLY A 70 -3.20 -12.75 5.32
C GLY A 70 -4.57 -12.29 4.86
N VAL A 71 -5.48 -12.19 5.81
CA VAL A 71 -6.87 -11.78 5.58
C VAL A 71 -7.14 -10.49 6.34
N VAL A 72 -7.78 -9.54 5.70
CA VAL A 72 -8.16 -8.27 6.32
C VAL A 72 -9.23 -8.52 7.39
N VAL A 73 -8.97 -8.09 8.61
CA VAL A 73 -9.93 -8.19 9.72
C VAL A 73 -10.50 -6.83 10.14
N SER A 74 -9.83 -5.74 9.80
CA SER A 74 -10.34 -4.40 10.06
C SER A 74 -9.79 -3.41 9.03
N ASN A 75 -10.68 -2.56 8.53
CA ASN A 75 -10.36 -1.46 7.61
C ASN A 75 -10.90 -0.11 8.12
N LYS A 76 -11.13 0.01 9.42
CA LYS A 76 -11.73 1.21 10.03
C LYS A 76 -10.79 2.40 10.07
N MET A 77 -9.49 2.17 10.10
CA MET A 77 -8.49 3.23 10.13
C MET A 77 -8.26 3.80 8.73
N LYS A 78 -7.94 5.08 8.69
CA LYS A 78 -7.55 5.74 7.44
C LYS A 78 -6.14 5.30 7.04
N ARG A 79 -5.99 4.80 5.80
CA ARG A 79 -4.72 4.36 5.22
C ARG A 79 -4.00 3.27 6.03
N THR A 80 -4.74 2.51 6.80
CA THR A 80 -4.19 1.41 7.59
C THR A 80 -5.23 0.30 7.73
N ILE A 81 -4.80 -0.93 7.59
CA ILE A 81 -5.62 -2.12 7.80
C ILE A 81 -4.98 -3.04 8.82
N ILE A 82 -5.78 -3.87 9.44
CA ILE A 82 -5.31 -4.97 10.28
C ILE A 82 -5.48 -6.26 9.50
N VAL A 83 -4.38 -6.98 9.37
CA VAL A 83 -4.30 -8.25 8.64
C VAL A 83 -4.06 -9.37 9.63
N ARG A 84 -4.87 -10.42 9.54
CA ARG A 84 -4.73 -11.64 10.33
C ARG A 84 -3.91 -12.65 9.54
N ARG A 85 -2.82 -13.08 10.12
CA ARG A 85 -1.99 -14.16 9.60
C ARG A 85 -2.27 -15.43 10.39
N GLU A 86 -2.79 -16.44 9.73
CA GLU A 86 -3.07 -17.74 10.32
C GLU A 86 -1.95 -18.72 10.00
N TYR A 87 -1.60 -19.55 10.96
CA TYR A 87 -0.58 -20.58 10.81
C TYR A 87 -0.85 -21.75 11.75
N LEU A 88 -0.17 -22.84 11.47
CA LEU A 88 -0.23 -24.06 12.29
C LEU A 88 1.00 -24.12 13.19
N HIS A 89 0.76 -24.32 14.46
CA HIS A 89 1.81 -24.56 15.47
C HIS A 89 1.85 -26.05 15.82
N TYR A 90 3.03 -26.65 15.69
CA TYR A 90 3.23 -28.06 16.03
C TYR A 90 3.36 -28.24 17.55
N VAL A 91 2.58 -29.18 18.11
CA VAL A 91 2.63 -29.56 19.52
C VAL A 91 3.26 -30.96 19.62
N PRO A 92 4.54 -31.08 20.04
CA PRO A 92 5.26 -32.35 20.04
C PRO A 92 4.62 -33.42 20.94
N LYS A 93 4.05 -33.00 22.07
CA LYS A 93 3.41 -33.90 23.03
C LYS A 93 2.28 -34.75 22.41
N TYR A 94 1.53 -34.16 21.46
CA TYR A 94 0.39 -34.81 20.81
C TYR A 94 0.66 -35.18 19.35
N ASN A 95 1.83 -34.83 18.80
CA ASN A 95 2.17 -34.99 17.38
C ASN A 95 1.10 -34.43 16.45
N ARG A 96 0.54 -33.29 16.82
CA ARG A 96 -0.55 -32.62 16.09
C ARG A 96 -0.28 -31.14 16.01
N TYR A 97 -1.03 -30.47 15.12
CA TYR A 97 -0.96 -29.02 14.92
C TYR A 97 -2.15 -28.34 15.58
N GLU A 98 -1.90 -27.15 16.13
CA GLU A 98 -2.95 -26.23 16.56
C GLU A 98 -2.97 -25.01 15.69
N LYS A 99 -4.15 -24.46 15.44
CA LYS A 99 -4.31 -23.20 14.71
C LYS A 99 -3.94 -22.02 15.62
N ARG A 100 -3.08 -21.17 15.12
CA ARG A 100 -2.73 -19.91 15.77
C ARG A 100 -2.83 -18.78 14.76
N HIS A 101 -2.89 -17.56 15.25
CA HIS A 101 -2.88 -16.36 14.41
C HIS A 101 -2.11 -15.24 15.08
N LYS A 102 -1.67 -14.31 14.26
CA LYS A 102 -1.15 -13.01 14.70
C LYS A 102 -1.73 -11.93 13.83
N ASN A 103 -2.08 -10.82 14.45
CA ASN A 103 -2.54 -9.64 13.74
C ASN A 103 -1.36 -8.73 13.43
N LEU A 104 -1.40 -8.11 12.26
CA LEU A 104 -0.38 -7.21 11.76
C LEU A 104 -1.05 -5.95 11.22
N ALA A 105 -0.61 -4.79 11.66
CA ALA A 105 -1.02 -3.53 11.06
C ALA A 105 -0.20 -3.28 9.78
N ALA A 106 -0.87 -2.94 8.71
CA ALA A 106 -0.24 -2.66 7.42
C ALA A 106 -0.77 -1.37 6.82
N HIS A 107 0.12 -0.61 6.16
CA HIS A 107 -0.28 0.58 5.42
C HIS A 107 -1.11 0.19 4.19
N LEU A 108 -2.21 0.88 3.98
CA LEU A 108 -3.09 0.73 2.83
C LEU A 108 -3.02 1.97 1.96
N SER A 109 -2.47 1.84 0.76
CA SER A 109 -2.44 2.94 -0.21
C SER A 109 -3.84 3.33 -0.68
N PRO A 110 -4.11 4.63 -0.94
CA PRO A 110 -5.34 5.06 -1.59
C PRO A 110 -5.55 4.48 -3.00
N ALA A 111 -4.55 3.87 -3.60
CA ALA A 111 -4.69 3.13 -4.86
C ALA A 111 -5.64 1.94 -4.76
N PHE A 112 -5.84 1.39 -3.57
CA PHE A 112 -6.80 0.34 -3.31
C PHE A 112 -8.14 0.96 -2.92
N LEU A 113 -9.11 0.95 -3.85
CA LEU A 113 -10.39 1.65 -3.68
C LEU A 113 -11.39 0.88 -2.82
N ASP A 114 -11.44 -0.43 -2.92
CA ASP A 114 -12.52 -1.26 -2.35
C ASP A 114 -11.98 -2.41 -1.49
N VAL A 115 -11.17 -2.10 -0.50
CA VAL A 115 -10.69 -3.12 0.43
C VAL A 115 -11.74 -3.39 1.50
N GLN A 116 -12.18 -4.63 1.58
CA GLN A 116 -13.20 -5.08 2.54
C GLN A 116 -12.63 -6.10 3.52
N VAL A 117 -13.30 -6.21 4.67
CA VAL A 117 -13.00 -7.27 5.64
C VAL A 117 -13.26 -8.63 5.00
N GLY A 118 -12.32 -9.54 5.15
CA GLY A 118 -12.36 -10.86 4.53
C GLY A 118 -11.51 -10.99 3.26
N ASP A 119 -10.99 -9.89 2.73
CA ASP A 119 -10.13 -9.93 1.54
C ASP A 119 -8.77 -10.55 1.86
N HIS A 120 -8.29 -11.37 0.93
CA HIS A 120 -6.92 -11.89 0.96
C HIS A 120 -5.95 -10.84 0.43
N VAL A 121 -4.92 -10.54 1.21
CA VAL A 121 -3.94 -9.52 0.85
C VAL A 121 -2.52 -10.04 1.01
N THR A 122 -1.63 -9.47 0.21
CA THR A 122 -0.19 -9.67 0.32
C THR A 122 0.44 -8.40 0.87
N VAL A 123 1.23 -8.52 1.93
CA VAL A 123 1.95 -7.41 2.56
C VAL A 123 3.45 -7.61 2.40
N GLY A 124 4.11 -6.55 2.03
CA GLY A 124 5.56 -6.51 1.88
C GLY A 124 6.22 -5.70 2.98
N GLN A 125 7.32 -6.19 3.48
CA GLN A 125 8.13 -5.45 4.43
C GLN A 125 8.76 -4.24 3.75
N CYS A 126 8.65 -3.08 4.38
CA CYS A 126 9.35 -1.86 4.00
C CYS A 126 9.97 -1.22 5.24
N ARG A 127 10.62 -0.08 5.06
CA ARG A 127 11.21 0.66 6.18
C ARG A 127 10.13 1.14 7.15
#